data_3e279f409c095f6dd68e0ac45dd2b03b
#
_entry.id   3e279f409c095f6dd68e0ac45dd2b03b
#
_cell.length_a   1.000
_cell.length_b   1.000
_cell.length_c   1.000
_cell.angle_alpha   90.00
_cell.angle_beta   90.00
_cell.angle_gamma   90.00
#
_symmetry.space_group_name_H-M   'P 1'
#
loop_
_entity.id
_entity.type
_entity.pdbx_description
1 polymer ?
#
loop_
_entity_poly.entity_id
_entity_poly.type
_entity_poly.pdbx_seq_one_letter_code
_entity_poly.pdbx_strand_id
1 'polypeptide(L)'
;ANYHFILNGITTIQNGASATTSRSTLNDGDTITAELTLVSGCVVSATVTLIENIVTAGTISPVNQSICSGATPTIITGVTTPTVNPLANVSHYWQASTDGFATFNNIMSNTENYQHPTGITTTTQFRRVDVSELNGQTCSDTTVPVTVSVNAPPVGNLLVNGTAQASITICTGDTPIFTITGGVASNSYTFRINTGVVTHTNTPSFDPVALGYVFAPGVTYSVDATIYNKPLVAGNPDPTACTNNTSSITIITEATP
;
A
#
# COMPACT_ATOMS: atom_id res chain seq x y z
N ALA A 1 -55.95 16.18 27.52
CA ALA A 1 -55.12 16.63 26.40
C ALA A 1 -55.12 15.56 25.31
N ASN A 2 -55.18 15.98 24.08
CA ASN A 2 -55.07 15.09 22.91
C ASN A 2 -53.84 15.47 22.10
N TYR A 3 -53.02 14.46 21.72
CA TYR A 3 -51.87 14.64 20.90
C TYR A 3 -52.13 14.11 19.49
N HIS A 4 -51.86 14.93 18.49
CA HIS A 4 -51.98 14.57 17.08
C HIS A 4 -50.65 14.71 16.39
N PHE A 5 -50.11 13.62 15.87
CA PHE A 5 -48.86 13.60 15.10
C PHE A 5 -49.16 13.43 13.63
N ILE A 6 -48.64 14.35 12.83
CA ILE A 6 -48.91 14.46 11.40
C ILE A 6 -47.60 14.38 10.63
N LEU A 7 -47.53 13.50 9.66
CA LEU A 7 -46.41 13.40 8.71
C LEU A 7 -46.71 14.23 7.45
N ASN A 8 -45.79 15.11 7.11
CA ASN A 8 -45.82 15.95 5.90
C ASN A 8 -47.12 16.78 5.78
N GLY A 9 -47.71 17.16 6.92
CA GLY A 9 -48.94 17.95 6.97
C GLY A 9 -50.19 17.20 6.49
N ILE A 10 -50.10 15.92 6.12
CA ILE A 10 -51.20 15.17 5.48
C ILE A 10 -51.57 13.89 6.23
N THR A 11 -50.56 13.09 6.58
CA THR A 11 -50.77 11.71 7.08
C THR A 11 -50.79 11.72 8.62
N THR A 12 -51.90 11.39 9.21
CA THR A 12 -51.97 11.17 10.68
C THR A 12 -51.18 9.91 11.03
N ILE A 13 -50.10 10.07 11.85
CA ILE A 13 -49.34 8.96 12.44
C ILE A 13 -50.08 8.44 13.68
N GLN A 14 -50.55 9.37 14.49
CA GLN A 14 -51.26 9.07 15.75
C GLN A 14 -52.18 10.22 16.10
N ASN A 15 -53.31 9.87 16.70
CA ASN A 15 -54.25 10.84 17.32
C ASN A 15 -54.81 10.20 18.60
N GLY A 16 -54.52 10.77 19.77
CA GLY A 16 -54.93 10.22 21.06
C GLY A 16 -54.22 10.79 22.27
N ALA A 17 -54.28 10.08 23.39
CA ALA A 17 -53.76 10.55 24.67
C ALA A 17 -52.23 10.32 24.84
N SER A 18 -51.59 9.59 23.96
CA SER A 18 -50.13 9.34 24.05
C SER A 18 -49.33 10.54 23.56
N ALA A 19 -48.38 10.99 24.36
CA ALA A 19 -47.43 12.05 24.02
C ALA A 19 -46.23 11.58 23.17
N THR A 20 -46.19 10.32 22.77
CA THR A 20 -45.11 9.73 21.97
C THR A 20 -45.67 8.95 20.79
N THR A 21 -44.94 8.98 19.68
CA THR A 21 -45.22 8.17 18.50
C THR A 21 -43.94 7.60 17.95
N SER A 22 -44.03 6.48 17.18
CA SER A 22 -42.92 5.89 16.46
C SER A 22 -43.36 5.50 15.07
N ARG A 23 -42.44 5.60 14.10
CA ARG A 23 -42.62 5.15 12.72
C ARG A 23 -41.33 4.63 12.16
N SER A 24 -41.38 3.49 11.46
CA SER A 24 -40.21 2.78 10.95
C SER A 24 -39.78 3.21 9.54
N THR A 25 -40.63 3.98 8.82
CA THR A 25 -40.37 4.41 7.45
C THR A 25 -40.49 5.91 7.32
N LEU A 26 -39.40 6.62 7.55
CA LEU A 26 -39.28 8.05 7.32
C LEU A 26 -38.17 8.29 6.31
N ASN A 27 -38.27 9.32 5.49
CA ASN A 27 -37.31 9.72 4.50
C ASN A 27 -36.68 11.07 4.86
N ASP A 28 -35.54 11.36 4.20
CA ASP A 28 -34.93 12.68 4.31
C ASP A 28 -35.92 13.78 3.88
N GLY A 29 -35.99 14.86 4.65
CA GLY A 29 -36.92 15.96 4.43
C GLY A 29 -38.33 15.75 4.94
N ASP A 30 -38.69 14.55 5.44
CA ASP A 30 -40.00 14.36 6.07
C ASP A 30 -40.18 15.31 7.28
N THR A 31 -41.36 15.89 7.40
CA THR A 31 -41.71 16.72 8.54
C THR A 31 -42.71 16.01 9.45
N ILE A 32 -42.48 16.07 10.75
CA ILE A 32 -43.43 15.61 11.75
C ILE A 32 -43.91 16.82 12.54
N THR A 33 -45.23 17.07 12.48
CA THR A 33 -45.87 18.08 13.29
C THR A 33 -46.61 17.42 14.46
N ALA A 34 -46.27 17.82 15.66
CA ALA A 34 -46.98 17.44 16.87
C ALA A 34 -47.94 18.56 17.27
N GLU A 35 -49.22 18.26 17.37
CA GLU A 35 -50.26 19.17 17.84
C GLU A 35 -50.78 18.70 19.20
N LEU A 36 -50.87 19.60 20.14
CA LEU A 36 -51.46 19.37 21.45
C LEU A 36 -52.73 20.19 21.57
N THR A 37 -53.88 19.51 21.70
CA THR A 37 -55.16 20.15 22.00
C THR A 37 -55.39 20.12 23.51
N LEU A 38 -55.48 21.29 24.11
CA LEU A 38 -55.76 21.45 25.51
C LEU A 38 -57.29 21.30 25.80
N VAL A 39 -57.65 21.06 27.07
CA VAL A 39 -59.06 20.95 27.50
C VAL A 39 -59.85 22.22 27.20
N SER A 40 -59.21 23.39 27.18
CA SER A 40 -59.76 24.65 26.76
C SER A 40 -60.06 24.78 25.26
N GLY A 41 -59.69 23.82 24.45
CA GLY A 41 -59.83 23.88 23.01
C GLY A 41 -58.68 24.59 22.30
N CYS A 42 -57.71 25.16 23.02
CA CYS A 42 -56.55 25.76 22.42
C CYS A 42 -55.59 24.66 21.83
N VAL A 43 -55.02 24.91 20.66
CA VAL A 43 -54.03 24.03 19.99
C VAL A 43 -52.68 24.71 20.00
N VAL A 44 -51.64 23.95 20.39
CA VAL A 44 -50.24 24.32 20.25
C VAL A 44 -49.59 23.28 19.38
N SER A 45 -48.70 23.71 18.47
CA SER A 45 -47.99 22.81 17.55
C SER A 45 -46.50 23.09 17.51
N ALA A 46 -45.74 22.04 17.21
CA ALA A 46 -44.31 22.10 16.90
C ALA A 46 -44.02 21.16 15.74
N THR A 47 -43.14 21.58 14.84
CA THR A 47 -42.74 20.79 13.68
C THR A 47 -41.26 20.54 13.75
N VAL A 48 -40.83 19.30 13.45
CA VAL A 48 -39.46 18.89 13.26
C VAL A 48 -39.30 18.35 11.84
N THR A 49 -38.21 18.72 11.16
CA THR A 49 -37.82 18.14 9.87
C THR A 49 -36.77 17.07 10.11
N LEU A 50 -36.99 15.92 9.55
CA LEU A 50 -35.99 14.83 9.54
C LEU A 50 -34.89 15.17 8.55
N ILE A 51 -33.66 15.01 8.96
CA ILE A 51 -32.49 15.17 8.11
C ILE A 51 -31.69 13.87 8.18
N GLU A 52 -31.53 13.23 7.05
CA GLU A 52 -30.77 11.99 6.97
C GLU A 52 -29.26 12.28 6.96
N ASN A 53 -28.52 11.57 7.79
CA ASN A 53 -27.05 11.59 7.76
C ASN A 53 -26.57 10.52 6.79
N ILE A 54 -26.15 10.94 5.59
CA ILE A 54 -25.63 10.07 4.54
C ILE A 54 -24.13 10.26 4.40
N VAL A 55 -23.43 9.20 3.98
CA VAL A 55 -22.03 9.24 3.58
C VAL A 55 -21.78 8.23 2.46
N THR A 56 -21.10 8.67 1.42
CA THR A 56 -20.50 7.80 0.41
C THR A 56 -19.04 8.16 0.33
N ALA A 57 -18.17 7.18 0.53
CA ALA A 57 -16.73 7.42 0.57
C ALA A 57 -16.21 7.99 -0.75
N GLY A 58 -15.21 8.84 -0.65
CA GLY A 58 -14.46 9.34 -1.78
C GLY A 58 -13.54 8.27 -2.40
N THR A 59 -12.58 8.69 -3.20
CA THR A 59 -11.60 7.81 -3.83
C THR A 59 -10.17 8.18 -3.43
N ILE A 60 -9.28 7.20 -3.50
CA ILE A 60 -7.86 7.34 -3.16
C ILE A 60 -6.97 6.77 -4.27
N SER A 61 -5.72 7.25 -4.35
CA SER A 61 -4.74 6.86 -5.38
C SER A 61 -3.33 6.79 -4.77
N PRO A 62 -2.43 5.93 -5.31
CA PRO A 62 -2.63 4.98 -6.40
C PRO A 62 -3.45 3.76 -5.97
N VAL A 63 -4.02 3.01 -6.91
CA VAL A 63 -4.77 1.78 -6.60
C VAL A 63 -3.86 0.67 -6.07
N ASN A 64 -2.62 0.61 -6.57
CA ASN A 64 -1.62 -0.36 -6.17
C ASN A 64 -0.23 0.28 -6.10
N GLN A 65 0.60 -0.23 -5.20
CA GLN A 65 2.03 0.06 -5.14
C GLN A 65 2.80 -1.26 -5.07
N SER A 66 4.02 -1.27 -5.60
CA SER A 66 4.93 -2.42 -5.50
C SER A 66 6.27 -1.91 -4.97
N ILE A 67 6.72 -2.43 -3.84
CA ILE A 67 7.93 -1.98 -3.16
C ILE A 67 8.80 -3.17 -2.76
N CYS A 68 10.05 -2.92 -2.47
CA CYS A 68 10.94 -3.90 -1.85
C CYS A 68 10.69 -3.98 -0.34
N SER A 69 10.91 -5.16 0.23
CA SER A 69 10.81 -5.38 1.67
C SER A 69 11.65 -4.36 2.45
N GLY A 70 11.04 -3.69 3.40
CA GLY A 70 11.65 -2.62 4.20
C GLY A 70 11.63 -1.23 3.56
N ALA A 71 11.15 -1.08 2.32
CA ALA A 71 10.96 0.24 1.71
C ALA A 71 9.69 0.92 2.24
N THR A 72 9.72 2.24 2.28
CA THR A 72 8.56 3.06 2.65
C THR A 72 7.64 3.23 1.43
N PRO A 73 6.33 2.95 1.56
CA PRO A 73 5.37 3.21 0.49
C PRO A 73 5.32 4.70 0.11
N THR A 74 4.98 4.99 -1.14
CA THR A 74 4.68 6.37 -1.54
C THR A 74 3.36 6.83 -0.93
N ILE A 75 3.18 8.14 -0.83
CA ILE A 75 1.97 8.73 -0.28
C ILE A 75 0.71 8.22 -1.01
N ILE A 76 -0.33 7.90 -0.24
CA ILE A 76 -1.67 7.63 -0.75
C ILE A 76 -2.46 8.94 -0.65
N THR A 77 -2.98 9.42 -1.77
CA THR A 77 -3.68 10.70 -1.85
C THR A 77 -5.18 10.53 -1.99
N GLY A 78 -5.95 11.39 -1.35
CA GLY A 78 -7.37 11.56 -1.65
C GLY A 78 -7.53 12.16 -3.05
N VAL A 79 -8.42 11.56 -3.87
CA VAL A 79 -8.71 12.02 -5.23
C VAL A 79 -10.05 12.74 -5.29
N THR A 80 -11.05 12.16 -4.62
CA THR A 80 -12.35 12.80 -4.45
C THR A 80 -12.73 12.87 -2.98
N THR A 81 -13.43 13.94 -2.61
CA THR A 81 -14.06 14.07 -1.30
C THR A 81 -15.25 13.12 -1.16
N PRO A 82 -15.62 12.70 0.05
CA PRO A 82 -16.84 11.94 0.26
C PRO A 82 -18.07 12.80 -0.06
N THR A 83 -19.15 12.14 -0.46
CA THR A 83 -20.47 12.77 -0.56
C THR A 83 -21.19 12.61 0.78
N VAL A 84 -21.60 13.70 1.37
CA VAL A 84 -22.29 13.73 2.66
C VAL A 84 -23.47 14.71 2.61
N ASN A 85 -24.34 14.68 3.62
CA ASN A 85 -25.31 15.75 3.80
C ASN A 85 -24.58 17.12 3.94
N PRO A 86 -25.00 18.19 3.23
CA PRO A 86 -24.34 19.50 3.27
C PRO A 86 -24.22 20.15 4.66
N LEU A 87 -25.03 19.71 5.62
CA LEU A 87 -25.00 20.20 6.99
C LEU A 87 -24.11 19.35 7.91
N ALA A 88 -23.54 18.26 7.42
CA ALA A 88 -22.72 17.35 8.21
C ALA A 88 -21.27 17.82 8.29
N ASN A 89 -20.63 17.52 9.42
CA ASN A 89 -19.17 17.62 9.55
C ASN A 89 -18.52 16.36 8.98
N VAL A 90 -17.41 16.54 8.24
CA VAL A 90 -16.64 15.44 7.65
C VAL A 90 -15.34 15.28 8.41
N SER A 91 -15.00 14.04 8.71
CA SER A 91 -13.70 13.65 9.24
C SER A 91 -13.22 12.35 8.60
N HIS A 92 -11.94 12.04 8.77
CA HIS A 92 -11.31 10.88 8.16
C HIS A 92 -10.48 10.12 9.18
N TYR A 93 -10.33 8.81 8.97
CA TYR A 93 -9.23 8.04 9.52
C TYR A 93 -8.84 6.92 8.56
N TRP A 94 -7.66 6.36 8.77
CA TRP A 94 -7.14 5.30 7.91
C TRP A 94 -7.17 3.96 8.61
N GLN A 95 -7.23 2.91 7.82
CA GLN A 95 -7.12 1.53 8.29
C GLN A 95 -6.06 0.80 7.49
N ALA A 96 -5.29 -0.06 8.18
CA ALA A 96 -4.31 -0.95 7.59
C ALA A 96 -4.63 -2.40 7.91
N SER A 97 -4.48 -3.29 6.92
CA SER A 97 -4.73 -4.71 7.03
C SER A 97 -3.74 -5.52 6.21
N THR A 98 -3.41 -6.72 6.69
CA THR A 98 -2.59 -7.71 5.96
C THR A 98 -3.37 -8.95 5.53
N ASP A 99 -4.67 -8.99 5.79
CA ASP A 99 -5.54 -10.17 5.59
C ASP A 99 -6.86 -9.85 4.85
N GLY A 100 -6.88 -8.77 4.05
CA GLY A 100 -8.05 -8.37 3.28
C GLY A 100 -9.15 -7.73 4.12
N PHE A 101 -8.79 -7.09 5.23
CA PHE A 101 -9.69 -6.45 6.20
C PHE A 101 -10.57 -7.44 7.00
N ALA A 102 -10.17 -8.72 7.09
CA ALA A 102 -10.70 -9.63 8.11
C ALA A 102 -10.32 -9.12 9.51
N THR A 103 -9.08 -8.63 9.65
CA THR A 103 -8.63 -7.82 10.80
C THR A 103 -7.95 -6.54 10.30
N PHE A 104 -7.97 -5.48 11.11
CA PHE A 104 -7.36 -4.21 10.73
C PHE A 104 -6.95 -3.38 11.96
N ASN A 105 -6.00 -2.48 11.74
CA ASN A 105 -5.61 -1.47 12.71
C ASN A 105 -6.11 -0.10 12.26
N ASN A 106 -6.72 0.66 13.18
CA ASN A 106 -7.10 2.04 12.94
C ASN A 106 -5.88 2.96 13.09
N ILE A 107 -5.70 3.83 12.11
CA ILE A 107 -4.70 4.88 12.10
C ILE A 107 -5.44 6.20 12.24
N MET A 108 -5.41 6.78 13.45
CA MET A 108 -6.13 7.99 13.78
C MET A 108 -5.44 9.23 13.21
N SER A 109 -5.73 9.52 11.95
CA SER A 109 -5.21 10.67 11.22
C SER A 109 -6.36 11.33 10.47
N ASN A 110 -6.75 12.53 10.87
CA ASN A 110 -7.83 13.28 10.20
C ASN A 110 -7.27 14.02 8.98
N THR A 111 -6.71 13.25 8.03
CA THR A 111 -6.13 13.77 6.78
C THR A 111 -6.66 13.00 5.58
N GLU A 112 -6.88 13.71 4.47
CA GLU A 112 -7.28 13.10 3.20
C GLU A 112 -6.19 12.20 2.62
N ASN A 113 -4.92 12.51 2.92
CA ASN A 113 -3.75 11.81 2.43
C ASN A 113 -3.10 11.01 3.55
N TYR A 114 -2.47 9.88 3.20
CA TYR A 114 -1.73 9.06 4.15
C TYR A 114 -0.35 8.70 3.64
N GLN A 115 0.67 8.99 4.45
CA GLN A 115 2.03 8.53 4.27
C GLN A 115 2.39 7.57 5.39
N HIS A 116 2.68 6.32 5.05
CA HIS A 116 3.18 5.37 6.06
C HIS A 116 4.56 5.83 6.56
N PRO A 117 4.78 5.91 7.88
CA PRO A 117 5.97 6.58 8.43
C PRO A 117 7.26 5.77 8.25
N THR A 118 7.17 4.46 8.07
CA THR A 118 8.32 3.55 8.01
C THR A 118 8.21 2.58 6.84
N GLY A 119 9.30 1.84 6.58
CA GLY A 119 9.26 0.72 5.63
C GLY A 119 8.38 -0.42 6.13
N ILE A 120 7.74 -1.13 5.18
CA ILE A 120 6.93 -2.31 5.47
C ILE A 120 7.58 -3.57 4.88
N THR A 121 7.39 -4.70 5.56
CA THR A 121 7.98 -6.00 5.19
C THR A 121 6.95 -7.03 4.75
N THR A 122 5.67 -6.71 4.89
CA THR A 122 4.54 -7.59 4.54
C THR A 122 3.57 -6.82 3.65
N THR A 123 3.04 -7.48 2.61
CA THR A 123 1.99 -6.89 1.76
C THR A 123 0.84 -6.39 2.62
N THR A 124 0.54 -5.10 2.51
CA THR A 124 -0.43 -4.41 3.36
C THR A 124 -1.43 -3.65 2.50
N GLN A 125 -2.68 -3.68 2.90
CA GLN A 125 -3.75 -2.89 2.31
C GLN A 125 -4.09 -1.71 3.20
N PHE A 126 -4.34 -0.57 2.57
CA PHE A 126 -4.75 0.67 3.26
C PHE A 126 -6.05 1.16 2.66
N ARG A 127 -6.96 1.65 3.51
CA ARG A 127 -8.17 2.34 3.08
C ARG A 127 -8.44 3.54 3.99
N ARG A 128 -9.09 4.55 3.43
CA ARG A 128 -9.62 5.67 4.20
C ARG A 128 -11.05 5.35 4.62
N VAL A 129 -11.39 5.68 5.84
CA VAL A 129 -12.76 5.70 6.34
C VAL A 129 -13.19 7.14 6.38
N ASP A 130 -14.24 7.46 5.66
CA ASP A 130 -14.85 8.78 5.63
C ASP A 130 -16.05 8.77 6.59
N VAL A 131 -16.09 9.74 7.49
CA VAL A 131 -17.09 9.84 8.56
C VAL A 131 -17.88 11.12 8.38
N SER A 132 -19.19 11.00 8.41
CA SER A 132 -20.15 12.10 8.43
C SER A 132 -20.76 12.20 9.83
N GLU A 133 -20.75 13.38 10.43
CA GLU A 133 -21.39 13.67 11.70
C GLU A 133 -22.48 14.73 11.51
N LEU A 134 -23.71 14.40 11.84
CA LEU A 134 -24.85 15.29 11.76
C LEU A 134 -25.71 15.15 13.02
N ASN A 135 -25.94 16.26 13.73
CA ASN A 135 -26.75 16.31 14.96
C ASN A 135 -26.34 15.26 16.02
N GLY A 136 -25.01 15.01 16.16
CA GLY A 136 -24.46 14.04 17.11
C GLY A 136 -24.58 12.57 16.67
N GLN A 137 -25.06 12.30 15.45
CA GLN A 137 -25.09 10.97 14.85
C GLN A 137 -23.97 10.85 13.83
N THR A 138 -23.24 9.72 13.87
CA THR A 138 -22.14 9.44 12.96
C THR A 138 -22.50 8.31 12.01
N CYS A 139 -22.21 8.52 10.73
CA CYS A 139 -22.23 7.49 9.69
C CYS A 139 -20.82 7.37 9.08
N SER A 140 -20.44 6.22 8.59
CA SER A 140 -19.14 6.03 7.96
C SER A 140 -19.21 5.11 6.75
N ASP A 141 -18.35 5.37 5.78
CA ASP A 141 -18.15 4.52 4.60
C ASP A 141 -16.66 4.44 4.28
N THR A 142 -16.25 3.43 3.51
CA THR A 142 -14.84 3.14 3.26
C THR A 142 -14.49 3.21 1.78
N THR A 143 -13.34 3.80 1.48
CA THR A 143 -12.78 3.77 0.12
C THR A 143 -12.42 2.36 -0.30
N VAL A 144 -12.31 2.13 -1.63
CA VAL A 144 -11.65 0.94 -2.17
C VAL A 144 -10.20 0.92 -1.66
N PRO A 145 -9.70 -0.23 -1.16
CA PRO A 145 -8.35 -0.31 -0.62
C PRO A 145 -7.25 -0.14 -1.68
N VAL A 146 -6.14 0.48 -1.25
CA VAL A 146 -4.85 0.45 -1.95
C VAL A 146 -4.05 -0.75 -1.47
N THR A 147 -3.57 -1.57 -2.39
CA THR A 147 -2.67 -2.68 -2.05
C THR A 147 -1.21 -2.28 -2.27
N VAL A 148 -0.41 -2.33 -1.21
CA VAL A 148 1.04 -2.18 -1.25
C VAL A 148 1.66 -3.57 -1.21
N SER A 149 2.07 -4.07 -2.38
CA SER A 149 2.71 -5.38 -2.52
C SER A 149 4.19 -5.28 -2.14
N VAL A 150 4.65 -6.16 -1.26
CA VAL A 150 6.03 -6.23 -0.81
C VAL A 150 6.74 -7.38 -1.50
N ASN A 151 7.81 -7.05 -2.22
CA ASN A 151 8.67 -8.02 -2.89
C ASN A 151 9.90 -8.32 -2.04
N ALA A 152 10.19 -9.61 -1.85
CA ALA A 152 11.43 -10.02 -1.22
C ALA A 152 12.64 -9.69 -2.12
N PRO A 153 13.79 -9.28 -1.55
CA PRO A 153 15.02 -9.20 -2.31
C PRO A 153 15.39 -10.58 -2.88
N PRO A 154 16.02 -10.64 -4.07
CA PRO A 154 16.51 -11.89 -4.60
C PRO A 154 17.62 -12.43 -3.71
N VAL A 155 17.76 -13.75 -3.65
CA VAL A 155 18.83 -14.42 -2.89
C VAL A 155 19.77 -15.16 -3.82
N GLY A 156 21.05 -15.21 -3.46
CA GLY A 156 22.06 -15.95 -4.21
C GLY A 156 23.46 -15.67 -3.67
N ASN A 157 24.34 -16.65 -3.87
CA ASN A 157 25.76 -16.54 -3.54
C ASN A 157 26.59 -16.63 -4.81
N LEU A 158 27.65 -15.84 -4.86
CA LEU A 158 28.63 -15.92 -5.92
C LEU A 158 29.51 -17.16 -5.71
N LEU A 159 29.64 -17.95 -6.74
CA LEU A 159 30.55 -19.09 -6.82
C LEU A 159 31.61 -18.80 -7.87
N VAL A 160 32.80 -19.38 -7.71
CA VAL A 160 33.81 -19.46 -8.75
C VAL A 160 34.07 -20.93 -9.09
N ASN A 161 34.06 -21.27 -10.37
CA ASN A 161 34.20 -22.64 -10.88
C ASN A 161 33.24 -23.64 -10.15
N GLY A 162 32.01 -23.18 -9.86
CA GLY A 162 30.97 -23.96 -9.18
C GLY A 162 31.15 -24.14 -7.68
N THR A 163 32.14 -23.49 -7.06
CA THR A 163 32.45 -23.66 -5.64
C THR A 163 32.34 -22.33 -4.87
N ALA A 164 31.78 -22.38 -3.68
CA ALA A 164 31.73 -21.24 -2.76
C ALA A 164 33.09 -21.06 -2.10
N GLN A 165 33.79 -19.98 -2.44
CA GLN A 165 35.12 -19.66 -1.90
C GLN A 165 35.22 -18.16 -1.64
N ALA A 166 35.92 -17.78 -0.57
CA ALA A 166 36.20 -16.35 -0.29
C ALA A 166 37.38 -15.84 -1.15
N SER A 167 38.27 -16.75 -1.58
CA SER A 167 39.40 -16.42 -2.45
C SER A 167 39.81 -17.62 -3.28
N ILE A 168 40.40 -17.37 -4.44
CA ILE A 168 41.09 -18.34 -5.29
C ILE A 168 42.41 -17.77 -5.74
N THR A 169 43.37 -18.68 -6.01
CA THR A 169 44.61 -18.37 -6.73
C THR A 169 44.49 -18.94 -8.13
N ILE A 170 44.80 -18.13 -9.14
CA ILE A 170 44.80 -18.50 -10.56
C ILE A 170 46.15 -18.20 -11.17
N CYS A 171 46.53 -18.98 -12.18
CA CYS A 171 47.68 -18.67 -13.02
C CYS A 171 47.31 -17.71 -14.15
N THR A 172 48.33 -17.04 -14.70
CA THR A 172 48.12 -16.20 -15.90
C THR A 172 47.56 -17.07 -17.04
N GLY A 173 46.42 -16.67 -17.61
CA GLY A 173 45.76 -17.41 -18.70
C GLY A 173 44.62 -18.33 -18.23
N ASP A 174 44.43 -18.54 -16.93
CA ASP A 174 43.27 -19.24 -16.42
C ASP A 174 41.96 -18.46 -16.69
N THR A 175 40.89 -19.21 -16.88
CA THR A 175 39.56 -18.67 -17.21
C THR A 175 38.55 -18.98 -16.10
N PRO A 176 38.57 -18.24 -14.98
CA PRO A 176 37.62 -18.48 -13.89
C PRO A 176 36.20 -18.10 -14.33
N ILE A 177 35.25 -19.02 -14.11
CA ILE A 177 33.81 -18.78 -14.39
C ILE A 177 33.11 -18.51 -13.09
N PHE A 178 32.35 -17.41 -13.06
CA PHE A 178 31.52 -17.02 -11.91
C PHE A 178 30.07 -17.38 -12.16
N THR A 179 29.40 -17.91 -11.13
CA THR A 179 27.97 -18.25 -11.20
C THR A 179 27.25 -17.81 -9.93
N ILE A 180 25.97 -17.47 -10.06
CA ILE A 180 25.11 -17.14 -8.93
C ILE A 180 24.23 -18.35 -8.62
N THR A 181 24.25 -18.82 -7.36
CA THR A 181 23.32 -19.86 -6.90
C THR A 181 21.89 -19.32 -6.79
N GLY A 182 20.89 -20.19 -7.04
CA GLY A 182 19.47 -19.80 -6.91
C GLY A 182 19.01 -18.78 -7.95
N GLY A 183 19.83 -18.51 -8.97
CA GLY A 183 19.45 -17.62 -10.07
C GLY A 183 18.23 -18.14 -10.82
N VAL A 184 17.24 -17.27 -11.04
CA VAL A 184 16.01 -17.56 -11.79
C VAL A 184 15.97 -16.74 -13.07
N ALA A 185 15.29 -17.23 -14.10
CA ALA A 185 15.22 -16.59 -15.42
C ALA A 185 14.60 -15.18 -15.42
N SER A 186 13.85 -14.85 -14.38
CA SER A 186 13.26 -13.53 -14.20
C SER A 186 14.19 -12.50 -13.54
N ASN A 187 15.39 -12.94 -13.13
CA ASN A 187 16.39 -12.07 -12.51
C ASN A 187 17.34 -11.49 -13.56
N SER A 188 18.00 -10.39 -13.19
CA SER A 188 19.18 -9.91 -13.89
C SER A 188 20.33 -9.70 -12.92
N TYR A 189 21.54 -9.59 -13.46
CA TYR A 189 22.77 -9.59 -12.70
C TYR A 189 23.71 -8.51 -13.22
N THR A 190 24.38 -7.82 -12.31
CA THR A 190 25.51 -6.94 -12.62
C THR A 190 26.75 -7.50 -11.98
N PHE A 191 27.71 -7.94 -12.79
CA PHE A 191 29.01 -8.40 -12.31
C PHE A 191 30.04 -7.27 -12.34
N ARG A 192 30.87 -7.20 -11.31
CA ARG A 192 31.92 -6.20 -11.14
C ARG A 192 33.27 -6.85 -10.86
N ILE A 193 34.30 -6.20 -11.34
CA ILE A 193 35.70 -6.49 -10.95
C ILE A 193 36.29 -5.19 -10.42
N ASN A 194 36.83 -5.21 -9.19
CA ASN A 194 37.40 -4.06 -8.51
C ASN A 194 36.43 -2.84 -8.53
N THR A 195 35.15 -3.06 -8.20
CA THR A 195 34.06 -2.05 -8.23
C THR A 195 33.63 -1.57 -9.64
N GLY A 196 34.42 -1.86 -10.68
CA GLY A 196 34.03 -1.54 -12.05
C GLY A 196 33.00 -2.52 -12.60
N VAL A 197 31.91 -2.02 -13.19
CA VAL A 197 30.91 -2.86 -13.88
C VAL A 197 31.54 -3.44 -15.13
N VAL A 198 31.53 -4.78 -15.25
CA VAL A 198 32.01 -5.50 -16.46
C VAL A 198 30.84 -5.85 -17.36
N THR A 199 29.73 -6.31 -16.81
CA THR A 199 28.55 -6.67 -17.61
C THR A 199 27.25 -6.61 -16.82
N HIS A 200 26.16 -6.39 -17.56
CA HIS A 200 24.78 -6.65 -17.15
C HIS A 200 24.25 -7.84 -17.96
N THR A 201 23.62 -8.79 -17.32
CA THR A 201 23.12 -10.00 -17.98
C THR A 201 21.85 -10.54 -17.31
N ASN A 202 21.03 -11.27 -18.06
CA ASN A 202 19.93 -12.07 -17.54
C ASN A 202 20.34 -13.51 -17.20
N THR A 203 21.61 -13.87 -17.41
CA THR A 203 22.14 -15.19 -17.05
C THR A 203 22.90 -15.14 -15.74
N PRO A 204 22.77 -16.15 -14.86
CA PRO A 204 23.48 -16.19 -13.59
C PRO A 204 24.95 -16.60 -13.74
N SER A 205 25.52 -16.50 -14.93
CA SER A 205 26.90 -16.92 -15.24
C SER A 205 27.66 -15.77 -15.90
N PHE A 206 28.91 -15.65 -15.53
CA PHE A 206 29.84 -14.63 -16.00
C PHE A 206 31.22 -15.21 -16.26
N ASP A 207 31.68 -15.11 -17.51
CA ASP A 207 33.03 -15.42 -17.94
C ASP A 207 33.74 -14.10 -18.30
N PRO A 208 34.58 -13.56 -17.42
CA PRO A 208 35.28 -12.31 -17.68
C PRO A 208 36.25 -12.38 -18.84
N VAL A 209 36.90 -13.53 -19.03
CA VAL A 209 37.92 -13.72 -20.10
C VAL A 209 37.26 -13.76 -21.47
N ALA A 210 36.09 -14.42 -21.60
CA ALA A 210 35.28 -14.39 -22.81
C ALA A 210 34.81 -12.98 -23.20
N LEU A 211 34.70 -12.08 -22.22
CA LEU A 211 34.38 -10.66 -22.42
C LEU A 211 35.61 -9.78 -22.61
N GLY A 212 36.81 -10.36 -22.73
CA GLY A 212 38.06 -9.65 -22.99
C GLY A 212 38.75 -9.10 -21.73
N TYR A 213 38.30 -9.47 -20.53
CA TYR A 213 39.00 -9.08 -19.31
C TYR A 213 40.27 -9.91 -19.11
N VAL A 214 41.37 -9.25 -18.76
CA VAL A 214 42.66 -9.90 -18.54
C VAL A 214 43.07 -9.76 -17.08
N PHE A 215 43.35 -10.89 -16.43
CA PHE A 215 43.91 -10.91 -15.09
C PHE A 215 45.43 -10.81 -15.18
N ALA A 216 46.01 -9.66 -14.78
CA ALA A 216 47.43 -9.42 -14.82
C ALA A 216 48.16 -10.17 -13.69
N PRO A 217 49.34 -10.73 -13.96
CA PRO A 217 50.11 -11.47 -12.96
C PRO A 217 50.52 -10.58 -11.78
N GLY A 218 50.50 -11.13 -10.56
CA GLY A 218 50.84 -10.43 -9.31
C GLY A 218 49.83 -9.42 -8.83
N VAL A 219 48.64 -9.36 -9.46
CA VAL A 219 47.58 -8.44 -9.09
C VAL A 219 46.47 -9.20 -8.35
N THR A 220 45.93 -8.56 -7.32
CA THR A 220 44.75 -9.05 -6.60
C THR A 220 43.50 -8.34 -7.09
N TYR A 221 42.45 -9.10 -7.40
CA TYR A 221 41.15 -8.60 -7.85
C TYR A 221 40.06 -8.98 -6.87
N SER A 222 39.00 -8.18 -6.81
CA SER A 222 37.77 -8.51 -6.13
C SER A 222 36.65 -8.65 -7.14
N VAL A 223 35.90 -9.74 -7.11
CA VAL A 223 34.72 -9.97 -7.96
C VAL A 223 33.48 -10.06 -7.09
N ASP A 224 32.46 -9.28 -7.42
CA ASP A 224 31.15 -9.31 -6.78
C ASP A 224 30.02 -9.18 -7.82
N ALA A 225 28.80 -9.42 -7.37
CA ALA A 225 27.63 -9.22 -8.21
C ALA A 225 26.47 -8.60 -7.42
N THR A 226 25.65 -7.82 -8.12
CA THR A 226 24.31 -7.43 -7.67
C THR A 226 23.28 -8.26 -8.42
N ILE A 227 22.33 -8.82 -7.68
CA ILE A 227 21.20 -9.58 -8.18
C ILE A 227 19.96 -8.67 -8.15
N TYR A 228 19.20 -8.65 -9.22
CA TYR A 228 17.96 -7.91 -9.38
C TYR A 228 16.82 -8.89 -9.58
N ASN A 229 15.68 -8.70 -8.93
CA ASN A 229 14.51 -9.58 -9.07
C ASN A 229 13.68 -9.34 -10.34
N LYS A 230 14.21 -8.59 -11.28
CA LYS A 230 13.61 -8.30 -12.58
C LYS A 230 14.63 -8.46 -13.71
N PRO A 231 14.20 -8.78 -14.95
CA PRO A 231 15.08 -8.84 -16.10
C PRO A 231 15.60 -7.45 -16.48
N LEU A 232 16.62 -7.42 -17.34
CA LEU A 232 17.13 -6.17 -17.90
C LEU A 232 16.07 -5.47 -18.77
N VAL A 233 16.05 -4.15 -18.68
CA VAL A 233 15.26 -3.27 -19.56
C VAL A 233 16.23 -2.50 -20.44
N ALA A 234 16.15 -2.69 -21.76
CA ALA A 234 17.08 -2.08 -22.73
C ALA A 234 18.57 -2.31 -22.38
N GLY A 235 18.91 -3.53 -21.89
CA GLY A 235 20.26 -3.90 -21.52
C GLY A 235 20.76 -3.41 -20.16
N ASN A 236 19.92 -2.69 -19.40
CA ASN A 236 20.27 -2.18 -18.08
C ASN A 236 19.35 -2.77 -17.00
N PRO A 237 19.80 -2.81 -15.73
CA PRO A 237 18.94 -3.20 -14.61
C PRO A 237 17.70 -2.31 -14.50
N ASP A 238 16.53 -2.92 -14.24
CA ASP A 238 15.30 -2.19 -13.98
C ASP A 238 15.47 -1.37 -12.69
N PRO A 239 15.30 -0.03 -12.71
CA PRO A 239 15.48 0.82 -11.53
C PRO A 239 14.45 0.56 -10.42
N THR A 240 13.38 -0.17 -10.74
CA THR A 240 12.34 -0.57 -9.77
C THR A 240 12.54 -1.99 -9.24
N ALA A 241 13.63 -2.66 -9.61
CA ALA A 241 13.95 -4.00 -9.13
C ALA A 241 14.41 -3.97 -7.67
N CYS A 242 14.03 -4.97 -6.90
CA CYS A 242 14.66 -5.24 -5.60
C CYS A 242 16.03 -5.87 -5.84
N THR A 243 17.02 -5.45 -5.04
CA THR A 243 18.39 -5.86 -5.23
C THR A 243 18.96 -6.56 -4.01
N ASN A 244 19.94 -7.39 -4.25
CA ASN A 244 20.83 -7.94 -3.23
C ASN A 244 22.25 -8.03 -3.79
N ASN A 245 23.25 -7.73 -2.97
CA ASN A 245 24.64 -7.87 -3.31
C ASN A 245 25.18 -9.21 -2.81
N THR A 246 25.98 -9.88 -3.62
CA THR A 246 26.73 -11.06 -3.17
C THR A 246 27.93 -10.67 -2.31
N SER A 247 28.47 -11.60 -1.55
CA SER A 247 29.82 -11.47 -1.01
C SER A 247 30.83 -11.40 -2.14
N SER A 248 31.91 -10.69 -1.95
CA SER A 248 33.01 -10.64 -2.93
C SER A 248 33.91 -11.89 -2.86
N ILE A 249 34.45 -12.28 -4.01
CA ILE A 249 35.51 -13.30 -4.11
C ILE A 249 36.82 -12.60 -4.46
N THR A 250 37.88 -12.88 -3.71
CA THR A 250 39.22 -12.38 -3.98
C THR A 250 39.91 -13.31 -4.95
N ILE A 251 40.47 -12.76 -6.04
CA ILE A 251 41.31 -13.49 -7.00
C ILE A 251 42.75 -13.03 -6.85
N ILE A 252 43.63 -13.97 -6.61
CA ILE A 252 45.10 -13.77 -6.56
C ILE A 252 45.68 -14.34 -7.83
N THR A 253 46.35 -13.53 -8.63
CA THR A 253 46.93 -13.97 -9.89
C THR A 253 48.45 -14.19 -9.75
N GLU A 254 48.91 -15.39 -9.99
CA GLU A 254 50.32 -15.73 -10.00
C GLU A 254 50.84 -15.76 -11.43
N ALA A 255 52.12 -15.40 -11.58
CA ALA A 255 52.81 -15.59 -12.86
C ALA A 255 53.04 -17.11 -13.13
N THR A 256 52.82 -17.55 -14.37
CA THR A 256 53.33 -18.87 -14.80
C THR A 256 54.83 -18.88 -14.70
N PRO A 257 55.42 -19.92 -14.09
CA PRO A 257 56.86 -20.03 -13.98
C PRO A 257 57.57 -20.09 -15.34
#